data_b88a74479c58df6e08c28fb0bf432625
#
_entry.id   b88a74479c58df6e08c28fb0bf432625
#
_cell.length_a   1.000
_cell.length_b   1.000
_cell.length_c   1.000
_cell.angle_alpha   90.00
_cell.angle_beta   90.00
_cell.angle_gamma   90.00
#
_symmetry.space_group_name_H-M   'P 1'
#
loop_
_entity.id
_entity.type
_entity.pdbx_description
1 polymer ?
#
loop_
_entity_poly.entity_id
_entity_poly.type
_entity_poly.pdbx_seq_one_letter_code
_entity_poly.pdbx_strand_id
1 'polypeptide(L)'
;MSEAATKPDIVVGVDGSDESFAALKWALEEASLTGQSVNAVFGWTHSWDMGSEPDSDEAWAKVRHDIANELRVWVDKAAAGIDFDPANLKLTSVKASGTSALLQIGHDSQQIVVGRRSLSRMARWFMGSLSASLAEAAEVPVTVVRIAGSEDETVTDAIANALTPGDKPVHYTQPQPVVEEARRPVVVGVDGSETSRRAFDFALEEARLHDAPLHVMFCWQLKDLGVISGYENAVAPVKVGQRRAEEILAELMAKAEIPDGVKVSTNAFHIPASKGLIAASRYASHLVVGSRGLSGLDAHFLGSVSRQIVNFAECTVTVVH
;
A
#
# COMPACT_ATOMS: atom_id res chain seq x y z
N MET A 1 -19.35 -5.28 -32.43
CA MET A 1 -18.78 -5.96 -31.25
C MET A 1 -17.74 -5.00 -30.71
N SER A 2 -18.02 -4.31 -29.60
CA SER A 2 -17.03 -3.45 -28.93
C SER A 2 -15.98 -4.38 -28.33
N GLU A 3 -14.72 -4.25 -28.74
CA GLU A 3 -13.59 -4.85 -28.06
C GLU A 3 -13.64 -4.34 -26.61
N ALA A 4 -13.93 -5.23 -25.67
CA ALA A 4 -13.84 -4.89 -24.27
C ALA A 4 -12.38 -4.47 -24.03
N ALA A 5 -12.16 -3.20 -23.67
CA ALA A 5 -10.84 -2.70 -23.34
C ALA A 5 -10.25 -3.61 -22.28
N THR A 6 -9.18 -4.32 -22.59
CA THR A 6 -8.47 -5.18 -21.66
C THR A 6 -7.99 -4.30 -20.51
N LYS A 7 -8.43 -4.61 -19.29
CA LYS A 7 -7.96 -3.90 -18.09
C LYS A 7 -6.43 -4.04 -18.00
N PRO A 8 -5.70 -3.01 -17.56
CA PRO A 8 -4.26 -3.12 -17.33
C PRO A 8 -3.91 -4.23 -16.34
N ASP A 9 -2.73 -4.84 -16.50
CA ASP A 9 -2.26 -5.92 -15.63
C ASP A 9 -2.02 -5.43 -14.19
N ILE A 10 -2.12 -6.33 -13.22
CA ILE A 10 -1.54 -6.14 -11.87
C ILE A 10 -0.10 -6.64 -11.94
N VAL A 11 0.87 -5.77 -11.64
CA VAL A 11 2.29 -6.13 -11.62
C VAL A 11 2.72 -6.42 -10.20
N VAL A 12 3.33 -7.58 -9.95
CA VAL A 12 3.76 -7.98 -8.61
C VAL A 12 5.24 -8.33 -8.56
N GLY A 13 5.96 -7.76 -7.61
CA GLY A 13 7.37 -8.06 -7.37
C GLY A 13 7.54 -9.36 -6.59
N VAL A 14 8.35 -10.28 -7.11
CA VAL A 14 8.70 -11.54 -6.44
C VAL A 14 10.21 -11.68 -6.34
N ASP A 15 10.71 -12.10 -5.17
CA ASP A 15 12.12 -12.29 -4.88
C ASP A 15 12.42 -13.57 -4.07
N GLY A 16 11.41 -14.45 -3.93
CA GLY A 16 11.50 -15.70 -3.19
C GLY A 16 11.30 -15.56 -1.68
N SER A 17 11.09 -14.36 -1.16
CA SER A 17 10.77 -14.14 0.26
C SER A 17 9.30 -14.45 0.56
N ASP A 18 9.00 -14.76 1.81
CA ASP A 18 7.63 -15.01 2.27
C ASP A 18 6.74 -13.78 2.06
N GLU A 19 7.31 -12.58 2.22
CA GLU A 19 6.62 -11.31 1.96
C GLU A 19 6.25 -11.16 0.48
N SER A 20 7.14 -11.55 -0.44
CA SER A 20 6.85 -11.53 -1.87
C SER A 20 5.80 -12.57 -2.27
N PHE A 21 5.76 -13.73 -1.59
CA PHE A 21 4.70 -14.72 -1.78
C PHE A 21 3.35 -14.22 -1.27
N ALA A 22 3.32 -13.51 -0.14
CA ALA A 22 2.09 -12.89 0.34
C ALA A 22 1.58 -11.81 -0.64
N ALA A 23 2.49 -11.01 -1.21
CA ALA A 23 2.16 -10.03 -2.23
C ALA A 23 1.60 -10.67 -3.51
N LEU A 24 2.23 -11.76 -3.97
CA LEU A 24 1.78 -12.51 -5.13
C LEU A 24 0.40 -13.14 -4.88
N LYS A 25 0.20 -13.74 -3.71
CA LYS A 25 -1.10 -14.30 -3.31
C LYS A 25 -2.19 -13.22 -3.34
N TRP A 26 -1.93 -12.07 -2.73
CA TRP A 26 -2.86 -10.94 -2.71
C TRP A 26 -3.18 -10.48 -4.15
N ALA A 27 -2.18 -10.33 -5.03
CA ALA A 27 -2.39 -9.92 -6.41
C ALA A 27 -3.23 -10.92 -7.22
N LEU A 28 -3.07 -12.22 -6.98
CA LEU A 28 -3.87 -13.27 -7.60
C LEU A 28 -5.32 -13.27 -7.09
N GLU A 29 -5.53 -13.04 -5.79
CA GLU A 29 -6.86 -12.88 -5.19
C GLU A 29 -7.59 -11.67 -5.80
N GLU A 30 -6.92 -10.51 -5.91
CA GLU A 30 -7.46 -9.32 -6.59
C GLU A 30 -7.81 -9.59 -8.05
N ALA A 31 -6.90 -10.25 -8.78
CA ALA A 31 -7.11 -10.58 -10.18
C ALA A 31 -8.29 -11.54 -10.37
N SER A 32 -8.52 -12.47 -9.45
CA SER A 32 -9.66 -13.37 -9.48
C SER A 32 -11.01 -12.64 -9.37
N LEU A 33 -11.05 -11.53 -8.59
CA LEU A 33 -12.23 -10.69 -8.44
C LEU A 33 -12.47 -9.76 -9.64
N THR A 34 -11.38 -9.28 -10.26
CA THR A 34 -11.42 -8.25 -11.31
C THR A 34 -11.35 -8.80 -12.73
N GLY A 35 -10.93 -10.05 -12.89
CA GLY A 35 -10.66 -10.69 -14.19
C GLY A 35 -9.41 -10.15 -14.89
N GLN A 36 -8.52 -9.47 -14.17
CA GLN A 36 -7.27 -8.92 -14.70
C GLN A 36 -6.17 -9.98 -14.83
N SER A 37 -5.16 -9.69 -15.66
CA SER A 37 -3.93 -10.49 -15.69
C SER A 37 -2.98 -10.06 -14.57
N VAL A 38 -2.20 -11.00 -14.07
CA VAL A 38 -1.10 -10.77 -13.12
C VAL A 38 0.23 -10.96 -13.85
N ASN A 39 1.14 -10.01 -13.71
CA ASN A 39 2.50 -10.14 -14.19
C ASN A 39 3.46 -10.23 -12.99
N ALA A 40 3.95 -11.44 -12.70
CA ALA A 40 4.93 -11.69 -11.66
C ALA A 40 6.32 -11.32 -12.19
N VAL A 41 6.95 -10.31 -11.59
CA VAL A 41 8.21 -9.73 -12.03
C VAL A 41 9.32 -10.05 -11.04
N PHE A 42 10.39 -10.63 -11.54
CA PHE A 42 11.64 -10.83 -10.83
C PHE A 42 12.75 -9.95 -11.42
N GLY A 43 13.18 -8.97 -10.63
CA GLY A 43 14.36 -8.16 -10.94
C GLY A 43 15.61 -8.83 -10.38
N TRP A 44 16.64 -9.02 -11.21
CA TRP A 44 17.88 -9.64 -10.80
C TRP A 44 19.11 -8.89 -11.32
N THR A 45 20.16 -8.89 -10.51
CA THR A 45 21.46 -8.34 -10.88
C THR A 45 22.51 -9.43 -10.71
N HIS A 46 23.47 -9.46 -11.62
CA HIS A 46 24.61 -10.35 -11.42
C HIS A 46 25.45 -9.85 -10.27
N SER A 47 25.64 -10.69 -9.24
CA SER A 47 26.45 -10.37 -8.08
C SER A 47 27.70 -11.24 -8.05
N TRP A 48 28.74 -10.80 -7.38
CA TRP A 48 30.04 -11.50 -7.31
C TRP A 48 29.96 -12.90 -6.71
N ASP A 49 28.96 -13.19 -5.89
CA ASP A 49 28.68 -14.49 -5.30
C ASP A 49 28.04 -15.50 -6.29
N MET A 50 27.56 -15.02 -7.43
CA MET A 50 27.08 -15.87 -8.52
C MET A 50 28.20 -16.38 -9.44
N GLY A 51 29.47 -16.10 -9.13
CA GLY A 51 30.64 -16.45 -9.90
C GLY A 51 31.01 -15.44 -10.99
N SER A 52 31.81 -15.84 -11.98
CA SER A 52 32.15 -14.99 -13.10
C SER A 52 30.93 -14.70 -13.98
N GLU A 53 30.83 -13.51 -14.54
CA GLU A 53 29.78 -13.17 -15.50
C GLU A 53 29.81 -14.14 -16.67
N PRO A 54 28.64 -14.69 -17.10
CA PRO A 54 28.60 -15.58 -18.25
C PRO A 54 29.26 -14.96 -19.48
N ASP A 55 30.09 -15.73 -20.15
CA ASP A 55 30.94 -15.29 -21.28
C ASP A 55 30.34 -15.57 -22.67
N SER A 56 29.16 -16.21 -22.71
CA SER A 56 28.47 -16.55 -23.95
C SER A 56 26.96 -16.34 -23.86
N ASP A 57 26.32 -16.18 -25.04
CA ASP A 57 24.86 -16.09 -25.14
C ASP A 57 24.16 -17.35 -24.67
N GLU A 58 24.78 -18.53 -24.84
CA GLU A 58 24.26 -19.81 -24.37
C GLU A 58 24.27 -19.88 -22.82
N ALA A 59 25.35 -19.43 -22.19
CA ALA A 59 25.45 -19.36 -20.73
C ALA A 59 24.41 -18.38 -20.16
N TRP A 60 24.21 -17.23 -20.79
CA TRP A 60 23.13 -16.30 -20.44
C TRP A 60 21.73 -16.89 -20.65
N ALA A 61 21.51 -17.66 -21.73
CA ALA A 61 20.25 -18.35 -21.97
C ALA A 61 19.93 -19.35 -20.86
N LYS A 62 20.94 -20.08 -20.36
CA LYS A 62 20.80 -21.00 -19.22
C LYS A 62 20.40 -20.25 -17.95
N VAL A 63 21.08 -19.15 -17.61
CA VAL A 63 20.75 -18.34 -16.43
C VAL A 63 19.29 -17.86 -16.49
N ARG A 64 18.85 -17.34 -17.65
CA ARG A 64 17.45 -16.91 -17.81
C ARG A 64 16.47 -18.06 -17.68
N HIS A 65 16.81 -19.24 -18.21
CA HIS A 65 15.97 -20.43 -18.09
C HIS A 65 15.82 -20.89 -16.64
N ASP A 66 16.92 -20.92 -15.88
CA ASP A 66 16.92 -21.31 -14.46
C ASP A 66 16.08 -20.32 -13.63
N ILE A 67 16.24 -19.01 -13.88
CA ILE A 67 15.40 -17.95 -13.24
C ILE A 67 13.92 -18.14 -13.59
N ALA A 68 13.58 -18.42 -14.84
CA ALA A 68 12.19 -18.63 -15.24
C ALA A 68 11.57 -19.87 -14.58
N ASN A 69 12.33 -20.93 -14.42
CA ASN A 69 11.87 -22.13 -13.72
C ASN A 69 11.64 -21.87 -12.22
N GLU A 70 12.55 -21.17 -11.56
CA GLU A 70 12.41 -20.78 -10.16
C GLU A 70 11.18 -19.88 -9.94
N LEU A 71 11.02 -18.88 -10.79
CA LEU A 71 9.85 -17.98 -10.74
C LEU A 71 8.53 -18.77 -10.92
N ARG A 72 8.50 -19.78 -11.78
CA ARG A 72 7.33 -20.66 -11.94
C ARG A 72 7.02 -21.43 -10.66
N VAL A 73 8.04 -22.01 -10.02
CA VAL A 73 7.87 -22.73 -8.74
C VAL A 73 7.30 -21.80 -7.65
N TRP A 74 7.78 -20.57 -7.57
CA TRP A 74 7.28 -19.59 -6.60
C TRP A 74 5.82 -19.23 -6.86
N VAL A 75 5.47 -19.02 -8.12
CA VAL A 75 4.10 -18.69 -8.50
C VAL A 75 3.15 -19.86 -8.25
N ASP A 76 3.51 -21.08 -8.64
CA ASP A 76 2.69 -22.28 -8.40
C ASP A 76 2.44 -22.48 -6.89
N LYS A 77 3.44 -22.21 -6.05
CA LYS A 77 3.30 -22.25 -4.59
C LYS A 77 2.33 -21.18 -4.07
N ALA A 78 2.42 -19.96 -4.57
CA ALA A 78 1.58 -18.86 -4.12
C ALA A 78 0.13 -18.98 -4.64
N ALA A 79 -0.06 -19.53 -5.84
CA ALA A 79 -1.37 -19.73 -6.47
C ALA A 79 -2.17 -20.90 -5.89
N ALA A 80 -1.53 -21.75 -5.07
CA ALA A 80 -2.19 -22.92 -4.52
C ALA A 80 -3.45 -22.55 -3.72
N GLY A 81 -4.61 -23.05 -4.17
CA GLY A 81 -5.91 -22.82 -3.53
C GLY A 81 -6.61 -21.52 -3.93
N ILE A 82 -6.08 -20.76 -4.88
CA ILE A 82 -6.73 -19.58 -5.45
C ILE A 82 -7.41 -19.98 -6.77
N ASP A 83 -8.66 -19.58 -6.94
CA ASP A 83 -9.40 -19.76 -8.20
C ASP A 83 -9.00 -18.66 -9.20
N PHE A 84 -7.85 -18.85 -9.83
CA PHE A 84 -7.28 -17.92 -10.79
C PHE A 84 -6.95 -18.66 -12.10
N ASP A 85 -7.33 -18.06 -13.24
CA ASP A 85 -7.03 -18.64 -14.56
C ASP A 85 -5.53 -18.51 -14.89
N PRO A 86 -4.77 -19.61 -14.98
CA PRO A 86 -3.35 -19.57 -15.32
C PRO A 86 -3.04 -18.89 -16.67
N ALA A 87 -4.00 -18.79 -17.60
CA ALA A 87 -3.83 -18.09 -18.85
C ALA A 87 -3.63 -16.58 -18.67
N ASN A 88 -4.10 -16.03 -17.54
CA ASN A 88 -3.95 -14.62 -17.18
C ASN A 88 -2.68 -14.34 -16.38
N LEU A 89 -1.75 -15.32 -16.27
CA LEU A 89 -0.51 -15.17 -15.56
C LEU A 89 0.66 -14.98 -16.51
N LYS A 90 1.40 -13.90 -16.33
CA LYS A 90 2.66 -13.60 -17.02
C LYS A 90 3.81 -13.73 -16.02
N LEU A 91 4.94 -14.25 -16.50
CA LEU A 91 6.17 -14.35 -15.74
C LEU A 91 7.25 -13.55 -16.45
N THR A 92 7.77 -12.53 -15.78
CA THR A 92 8.76 -11.62 -16.38
C THR A 92 10.01 -11.57 -15.50
N SER A 93 11.18 -11.83 -16.09
CA SER A 93 12.46 -11.63 -15.43
C SER A 93 13.23 -10.50 -16.12
N VAL A 94 13.79 -9.58 -15.35
CA VAL A 94 14.49 -8.40 -15.86
C VAL A 94 15.88 -8.31 -15.22
N LYS A 95 16.93 -8.16 -16.04
CA LYS A 95 18.29 -7.89 -15.55
C LYS A 95 18.39 -6.43 -15.07
N ALA A 96 17.81 -6.16 -13.92
CA ALA A 96 17.81 -4.85 -13.25
C ALA A 96 17.56 -5.04 -11.75
N SER A 97 17.78 -3.99 -10.96
CA SER A 97 17.35 -4.00 -9.55
C SER A 97 15.83 -4.19 -9.45
N GLY A 98 15.34 -4.77 -8.35
CA GLY A 98 13.91 -5.00 -8.17
C GLY A 98 13.07 -3.73 -8.35
N THR A 99 13.51 -2.57 -7.81
CA THR A 99 12.83 -1.29 -8.01
C THR A 99 12.81 -0.88 -9.48
N SER A 100 13.94 -0.94 -10.17
CA SER A 100 14.02 -0.55 -11.60
C SER A 100 13.19 -1.47 -12.49
N ALA A 101 13.21 -2.78 -12.22
CA ALA A 101 12.40 -3.76 -12.95
C ALA A 101 10.90 -3.48 -12.81
N LEU A 102 10.45 -3.23 -11.58
CA LEU A 102 9.03 -2.96 -11.29
C LEU A 102 8.57 -1.62 -11.87
N LEU A 103 9.38 -0.57 -11.82
CA LEU A 103 9.05 0.72 -12.45
C LEU A 103 8.99 0.60 -13.97
N GLN A 104 9.92 -0.17 -14.58
CA GLN A 104 9.95 -0.36 -16.03
C GLN A 104 8.75 -1.15 -16.54
N ILE A 105 8.38 -2.23 -15.84
CA ILE A 105 7.28 -3.13 -16.27
C ILE A 105 5.91 -2.61 -15.82
N GLY A 106 5.87 -1.93 -14.69
CA GLY A 106 4.62 -1.51 -14.04
C GLY A 106 4.12 -0.13 -14.43
N HIS A 107 4.82 0.62 -15.29
CA HIS A 107 4.45 2.02 -15.56
C HIS A 107 3.05 2.19 -16.18
N ASP A 108 2.58 1.22 -16.98
CA ASP A 108 1.25 1.18 -17.59
C ASP A 108 0.31 0.18 -16.90
N SER A 109 0.68 -0.34 -15.74
CA SER A 109 -0.14 -1.31 -15.02
C SER A 109 -1.29 -0.65 -14.25
N GLN A 110 -2.26 -1.45 -13.81
CA GLN A 110 -3.30 -0.99 -12.90
C GLN A 110 -2.69 -0.57 -11.56
N GLN A 111 -1.75 -1.36 -11.08
CA GLN A 111 -1.02 -1.13 -9.83
C GLN A 111 0.23 -2.00 -9.77
N ILE A 112 1.20 -1.58 -8.95
CA ILE A 112 2.36 -2.38 -8.59
C ILE A 112 2.18 -2.90 -7.16
N VAL A 113 2.34 -4.22 -6.98
CA VAL A 113 2.17 -4.89 -5.69
C VAL A 113 3.51 -5.42 -5.21
N VAL A 114 3.84 -5.16 -3.95
CA VAL A 114 5.08 -5.66 -3.32
C VAL A 114 4.84 -6.11 -1.89
N GLY A 115 5.62 -7.07 -1.43
CA GLY A 115 5.64 -7.47 -0.03
C GLY A 115 6.42 -6.47 0.82
N ARG A 116 6.00 -6.28 2.05
CA ARG A 116 6.73 -5.50 3.03
C ARG A 116 7.70 -6.41 3.77
N ARG A 117 9.00 -6.19 3.58
CA ARG A 117 10.02 -6.89 4.39
C ARG A 117 9.88 -6.50 5.87
N SER A 118 9.87 -7.48 6.74
CA SER A 118 10.03 -7.25 8.17
C SER A 118 11.51 -6.89 8.43
N LEU A 119 11.78 -5.63 8.66
CA LEU A 119 13.12 -5.14 9.01
C LEU A 119 13.21 -4.99 10.53
N SER A 120 14.37 -5.35 11.11
CA SER A 120 14.66 -5.05 12.51
C SER A 120 14.57 -3.54 12.79
N ARG A 121 14.25 -3.15 14.02
CA ARG A 121 14.02 -1.75 14.45
C ARG A 121 15.04 -0.75 13.90
N MET A 122 16.33 -1.10 13.92
CA MET A 122 17.41 -0.20 13.50
C MET A 122 17.45 -0.01 11.99
N ALA A 123 17.09 -1.02 11.21
CA ALA A 123 17.10 -0.96 9.75
C ALA A 123 15.95 -0.13 9.17
N ARG A 124 14.82 0.00 9.87
CA ARG A 124 13.67 0.84 9.44
C ARG A 124 13.99 2.34 9.34
N TRP A 125 14.96 2.82 10.13
CA TRP A 125 15.35 4.24 10.16
C TRP A 125 16.39 4.61 9.08
N PHE A 126 17.15 3.63 8.60
CA PHE A 126 18.36 3.90 7.80
C PHE A 126 18.29 3.50 6.32
N MET A 127 17.27 2.77 5.88
CA MET A 127 17.23 2.35 4.47
C MET A 127 15.86 2.62 3.85
N GLY A 128 15.88 3.33 2.73
CA GLY A 128 14.75 3.36 1.82
C GLY A 128 14.37 1.92 1.47
N SER A 129 13.26 1.43 2.02
CA SER A 129 12.75 0.12 1.63
C SER A 129 12.36 0.16 0.16
N LEU A 130 12.45 -0.97 -0.55
CA LEU A 130 11.98 -1.09 -1.93
C LEU A 130 10.56 -0.53 -2.08
N SER A 131 9.67 -0.82 -1.12
CA SER A 131 8.30 -0.31 -1.08
C SER A 131 8.22 1.22 -0.98
N ALA A 132 9.04 1.87 -0.16
CA ALA A 132 9.05 3.33 -0.06
C ALA A 132 9.62 3.97 -1.33
N SER A 133 10.68 3.39 -1.91
CA SER A 133 11.26 3.88 -3.16
C SER A 133 10.30 3.71 -4.35
N LEU A 134 9.54 2.60 -4.40
CA LEU A 134 8.50 2.41 -5.41
C LEU A 134 7.35 3.40 -5.20
N ALA A 135 6.84 3.54 -3.99
CA ALA A 135 5.78 4.50 -3.67
C ALA A 135 6.18 5.96 -3.91
N GLU A 136 7.47 6.27 -4.00
CA GLU A 136 8.00 7.59 -4.35
C GLU A 136 8.12 7.80 -5.86
N ALA A 137 8.54 6.76 -6.60
CA ALA A 137 8.93 6.87 -8.00
C ALA A 137 7.87 6.34 -8.99
N ALA A 138 6.87 5.59 -8.54
CA ALA A 138 5.81 5.08 -9.41
C ALA A 138 4.82 6.19 -9.80
N GLU A 139 4.23 6.04 -10.97
CA GLU A 139 3.14 6.90 -11.48
C GLU A 139 1.77 6.20 -11.35
N VAL A 140 1.77 4.92 -11.02
CA VAL A 140 0.59 4.09 -10.78
C VAL A 140 0.47 3.75 -9.29
N PRO A 141 -0.70 3.34 -8.80
CA PRO A 141 -0.87 2.92 -7.41
C PRO A 141 0.14 1.85 -6.99
N VAL A 142 0.71 1.99 -5.79
CA VAL A 142 1.63 1.01 -5.20
C VAL A 142 1.01 0.40 -3.96
N THR A 143 0.76 -0.91 -4.01
CA THR A 143 0.23 -1.68 -2.90
C THR A 143 1.34 -2.43 -2.20
N VAL A 144 1.45 -2.20 -0.90
CA VAL A 144 2.43 -2.83 0.00
C VAL A 144 1.69 -3.80 0.90
N VAL A 145 1.83 -5.09 0.60
CA VAL A 145 1.16 -6.17 1.33
C VAL A 145 1.95 -6.52 2.59
N ARG A 146 1.24 -6.67 3.69
CA ARG A 146 1.79 -7.12 4.96
C ARG A 146 1.29 -8.52 5.29
N ILE A 147 2.20 -9.38 5.77
CA ILE A 147 1.82 -10.68 6.32
C ILE A 147 1.12 -10.46 7.66
N ALA A 148 -0.12 -10.92 7.77
CA ALA A 148 -0.86 -10.89 9.03
C ALA A 148 -0.15 -11.80 10.06
N GLY A 149 0.11 -11.29 11.28
CA GLY A 149 0.74 -12.06 12.34
C GLY A 149 2.27 -12.11 12.30
N SER A 150 2.95 -11.31 11.44
CA SER A 150 4.39 -11.10 11.63
C SER A 150 4.61 -10.51 13.02
N GLU A 151 5.54 -11.08 13.81
CA GLU A 151 5.90 -10.63 15.17
C GLU A 151 6.58 -9.24 15.19
N ASP A 152 6.24 -8.42 14.23
CA ASP A 152 6.68 -7.03 14.20
C ASP A 152 6.08 -6.32 15.40
N GLU A 153 6.96 -5.87 16.28
CA GLU A 153 6.59 -5.00 17.39
C GLU A 153 5.74 -3.83 16.87
N THR A 154 4.54 -3.69 17.43
CA THR A 154 3.65 -2.59 17.05
C THR A 154 4.31 -1.25 17.36
N VAL A 155 3.91 -0.17 16.69
CA VAL A 155 4.42 1.18 16.99
C VAL A 155 4.17 1.53 18.46
N THR A 156 3.07 1.03 19.04
CA THR A 156 2.75 1.21 20.46
C THR A 156 3.75 0.48 21.33
N ASP A 157 4.08 -0.77 21.03
CA ASP A 157 5.08 -1.54 21.74
C ASP A 157 6.48 -0.92 21.60
N ALA A 158 6.82 -0.43 20.40
CA ALA A 158 8.07 0.27 20.15
C ALA A 158 8.19 1.54 20.99
N ILE A 159 7.14 2.33 21.08
CA ILE A 159 7.11 3.56 21.92
C ILE A 159 7.15 3.17 23.41
N ALA A 160 6.34 2.21 23.82
CA ALA A 160 6.27 1.78 25.22
C ALA A 160 7.61 1.20 25.70
N ASN A 161 8.24 0.35 24.86
CA ASN A 161 9.56 -0.22 25.17
C ASN A 161 10.69 0.82 25.17
N ALA A 162 10.59 1.88 24.33
CA ALA A 162 11.54 2.99 24.33
C ALA A 162 11.41 3.87 25.59
N LEU A 163 10.19 4.02 26.11
CA LEU A 163 9.90 4.82 27.32
C LEU A 163 10.11 4.05 28.61
N THR A 164 10.09 2.72 28.58
CA THR A 164 10.26 1.85 29.74
C THR A 164 11.40 0.87 29.47
N PRO A 165 12.67 1.28 29.57
CA PRO A 165 13.80 0.40 29.32
C PRO A 165 13.78 -0.77 30.33
N GLY A 166 13.74 -2.00 29.80
CA GLY A 166 13.79 -3.23 30.58
C GLY A 166 14.67 -4.26 29.87
N ASP A 167 15.03 -5.32 30.56
CA ASP A 167 15.90 -6.37 30.05
C ASP A 167 15.26 -7.22 28.92
N LYS A 168 13.93 -7.11 28.75
CA LYS A 168 13.18 -7.82 27.70
C LYS A 168 12.09 -6.89 27.12
N PRO A 169 11.89 -6.91 25.80
CA PRO A 169 10.77 -6.21 25.19
C PRO A 169 9.45 -6.80 25.68
N VAL A 170 8.51 -5.94 26.02
CA VAL A 170 7.16 -6.30 26.44
C VAL A 170 6.19 -5.96 25.32
N HIS A 171 5.31 -6.92 24.98
CA HIS A 171 4.22 -6.71 24.03
C HIS A 171 2.98 -6.22 24.80
N TYR A 172 2.61 -4.97 24.55
CA TYR A 172 1.44 -4.33 25.18
C TYR A 172 0.16 -4.48 24.33
N THR A 173 0.20 -5.32 23.31
CA THR A 173 -0.96 -5.57 22.44
C THR A 173 -2.09 -6.16 23.26
N GLN A 174 -3.15 -5.39 23.46
CA GLN A 174 -4.41 -5.95 23.93
C GLN A 174 -4.93 -6.90 22.85
N PRO A 175 -5.44 -8.10 23.23
CA PRO A 175 -6.11 -8.96 22.28
C PRO A 175 -7.25 -8.17 21.65
N GLN A 176 -7.14 -7.87 20.38
CA GLN A 176 -8.19 -7.23 19.61
C GLN A 176 -9.38 -8.20 19.58
N PRO A 177 -10.64 -7.71 19.69
CA PRO A 177 -11.77 -8.57 19.44
C PRO A 177 -11.58 -9.17 18.04
N VAL A 178 -11.74 -10.48 17.94
CA VAL A 178 -11.68 -11.21 16.66
C VAL A 178 -12.88 -10.72 15.83
N VAL A 179 -12.67 -9.63 15.10
CA VAL A 179 -13.57 -9.23 14.04
C VAL A 179 -13.21 -10.14 12.88
N GLU A 180 -14.17 -10.91 12.38
CA GLU A 180 -13.99 -11.72 11.18
C GLU A 180 -13.31 -10.85 10.12
N GLU A 181 -12.23 -11.32 9.53
CA GLU A 181 -11.40 -10.55 8.58
C GLU A 181 -12.22 -9.98 7.42
N ALA A 182 -13.25 -10.71 6.97
CA ALA A 182 -14.22 -10.32 5.96
C ALA A 182 -15.08 -9.07 6.32
N ARG A 183 -15.03 -8.58 7.56
CA ARG A 183 -15.80 -7.40 8.01
C ARG A 183 -14.93 -6.21 8.39
N ARG A 184 -13.61 -6.33 8.27
CA ARG A 184 -12.73 -5.19 8.52
C ARG A 184 -12.90 -4.16 7.40
N PRO A 185 -13.01 -2.86 7.72
CA PRO A 185 -13.21 -1.83 6.71
C PRO A 185 -11.97 -1.63 5.84
N VAL A 186 -12.19 -1.21 4.61
CA VAL A 186 -11.21 -0.43 3.87
C VAL A 186 -11.20 0.96 4.49
N VAL A 187 -10.04 1.48 4.82
CA VAL A 187 -9.88 2.83 5.37
C VAL A 187 -9.18 3.70 4.34
N VAL A 188 -9.68 4.92 4.13
CA VAL A 188 -9.01 5.91 3.28
C VAL A 188 -8.73 7.19 4.04
N GLY A 189 -7.48 7.65 3.96
CA GLY A 189 -7.08 8.96 4.47
C GLY A 189 -7.27 10.05 3.42
N VAL A 190 -8.06 11.08 3.74
CA VAL A 190 -8.31 12.22 2.86
C VAL A 190 -7.88 13.53 3.52
N ASP A 191 -7.48 14.51 2.69
CA ASP A 191 -7.09 15.86 3.14
C ASP A 191 -7.66 16.98 2.26
N GLY A 192 -8.52 16.61 1.29
CA GLY A 192 -9.12 17.55 0.33
C GLY A 192 -8.26 17.81 -0.91
N SER A 193 -7.07 17.19 -1.04
CA SER A 193 -6.25 17.27 -2.25
C SER A 193 -6.84 16.40 -3.36
N GLU A 194 -6.44 16.70 -4.62
CA GLU A 194 -6.82 15.89 -5.78
C GLU A 194 -6.30 14.43 -5.67
N THR A 195 -5.09 14.27 -5.14
CA THR A 195 -4.51 12.93 -4.92
C THR A 195 -5.29 12.14 -3.87
N SER A 196 -5.77 12.81 -2.80
CA SER A 196 -6.62 12.14 -1.81
C SER A 196 -8.00 11.80 -2.35
N ARG A 197 -8.50 12.55 -3.35
CA ARG A 197 -9.72 12.19 -4.06
C ARG A 197 -9.53 10.92 -4.89
N ARG A 198 -8.43 10.81 -5.65
CA ARG A 198 -8.11 9.56 -6.38
C ARG A 198 -7.95 8.38 -5.42
N ALA A 199 -7.34 8.61 -4.25
CA ALA A 199 -7.25 7.60 -3.20
C ALA A 199 -8.61 7.17 -2.69
N PHE A 200 -9.57 8.11 -2.56
CA PHE A 200 -10.95 7.80 -2.21
C PHE A 200 -11.63 6.95 -3.28
N ASP A 201 -11.52 7.33 -4.56
CA ASP A 201 -12.12 6.57 -5.67
C ASP A 201 -11.54 5.15 -5.75
N PHE A 202 -10.23 4.98 -5.55
CA PHE A 202 -9.58 3.67 -5.45
C PHE A 202 -10.12 2.87 -4.26
N ALA A 203 -10.19 3.45 -3.07
CA ALA A 203 -10.67 2.78 -1.86
C ALA A 203 -12.15 2.38 -1.95
N LEU A 204 -12.96 3.16 -2.66
CA LEU A 204 -14.37 2.86 -2.91
C LEU A 204 -14.53 1.61 -3.78
N GLU A 205 -13.71 1.49 -4.82
CA GLU A 205 -13.71 0.29 -5.68
C GLU A 205 -13.20 -0.94 -4.91
N GLU A 206 -12.14 -0.81 -4.10
CA GLU A 206 -11.66 -1.88 -3.22
C GLU A 206 -12.76 -2.34 -2.24
N ALA A 207 -13.44 -1.40 -1.60
CA ALA A 207 -14.53 -1.71 -0.69
C ALA A 207 -15.68 -2.46 -1.40
N ARG A 208 -15.99 -2.07 -2.64
CA ARG A 208 -16.99 -2.73 -3.48
C ARG A 208 -16.57 -4.15 -3.86
N LEU A 209 -15.32 -4.34 -4.30
CA LEU A 209 -14.78 -5.63 -4.73
C LEU A 209 -14.75 -6.65 -3.59
N HIS A 210 -14.43 -6.21 -2.39
CA HIS A 210 -14.30 -7.06 -1.20
C HIS A 210 -15.57 -7.13 -0.33
N ASP A 211 -16.69 -6.55 -0.77
CA ASP A 211 -17.93 -6.44 0.04
C ASP A 211 -17.64 -5.91 1.47
N ALA A 212 -16.72 -4.95 1.57
CA ALA A 212 -16.25 -4.37 2.81
C ALA A 212 -16.85 -2.97 3.04
N PRO A 213 -17.06 -2.53 4.30
CA PRO A 213 -17.39 -1.14 4.57
C PRO A 213 -16.20 -0.23 4.27
N LEU A 214 -16.48 0.99 3.79
CA LEU A 214 -15.48 2.04 3.59
C LEU A 214 -15.53 3.04 4.75
N HIS A 215 -14.38 3.28 5.38
CA HIS A 215 -14.22 4.30 6.41
C HIS A 215 -13.33 5.44 5.90
N VAL A 216 -13.93 6.60 5.65
CA VAL A 216 -13.24 7.80 5.18
C VAL A 216 -12.79 8.64 6.37
N MET A 217 -11.50 8.84 6.52
CA MET A 217 -10.90 9.55 7.64
C MET A 217 -10.23 10.84 7.19
N PHE A 218 -10.63 11.95 7.81
CA PHE A 218 -9.89 13.21 7.73
C PHE A 218 -9.23 13.49 9.08
N CYS A 219 -7.94 13.22 9.17
CA CYS A 219 -7.12 13.57 10.33
C CYS A 219 -6.53 14.95 10.12
N TRP A 220 -6.89 15.93 10.96
CA TRP A 220 -6.59 17.33 10.73
C TRP A 220 -5.90 18.02 11.91
N GLN A 221 -5.13 19.04 11.61
CA GLN A 221 -4.65 20.07 12.52
C GLN A 221 -5.05 21.43 11.96
N LEU A 222 -5.08 22.49 12.76
CA LEU A 222 -5.52 23.83 12.29
C LEU A 222 -4.78 24.31 11.04
N LYS A 223 -3.51 23.98 10.90
CA LYS A 223 -2.68 24.30 9.71
C LYS A 223 -3.15 23.62 8.42
N ASP A 224 -3.87 22.50 8.53
CA ASP A 224 -4.28 21.67 7.39
C ASP A 224 -5.65 22.11 6.83
N LEU A 225 -6.34 23.03 7.52
CA LEU A 225 -7.70 23.50 7.16
C LEU A 225 -7.73 24.75 6.27
N GLY A 226 -6.55 25.28 5.90
CA GLY A 226 -6.44 26.53 5.17
C GLY A 226 -6.90 27.74 5.99
N VAL A 227 -7.30 28.80 5.30
CA VAL A 227 -7.84 30.01 5.94
C VAL A 227 -9.27 29.76 6.41
N ILE A 228 -9.51 29.94 7.69
CA ILE A 228 -10.84 29.80 8.28
C ILE A 228 -11.46 31.21 8.36
N SER A 229 -12.61 31.39 7.71
CA SER A 229 -13.31 32.67 7.67
C SER A 229 -13.59 33.22 9.06
N GLY A 230 -13.24 34.47 9.28
CA GLY A 230 -13.35 35.15 10.57
C GLY A 230 -12.18 34.91 11.53
N TYR A 231 -11.17 34.15 11.12
CA TYR A 231 -9.95 33.84 11.89
C TYR A 231 -8.67 34.07 11.09
N GLU A 232 -8.71 34.94 10.07
CA GLU A 232 -7.59 35.16 9.14
C GLU A 232 -6.30 35.63 9.86
N ASN A 233 -6.46 36.30 10.98
CA ASN A 233 -5.35 36.84 11.80
C ASN A 233 -5.34 36.29 13.25
N ALA A 234 -6.06 35.19 13.51
CA ALA A 234 -6.19 34.62 14.83
C ALA A 234 -6.22 33.07 14.79
N VAL A 235 -5.91 32.44 15.91
CA VAL A 235 -6.04 30.98 16.03
C VAL A 235 -7.51 30.62 16.22
N ALA A 236 -8.08 29.86 15.29
CA ALA A 236 -9.44 29.41 15.39
C ALA A 236 -9.62 28.41 16.55
N PRO A 237 -10.73 28.46 17.31
CA PRO A 237 -11.07 27.43 18.28
C PRO A 237 -11.21 26.05 17.64
N VAL A 238 -10.84 24.98 18.35
CA VAL A 238 -10.91 23.59 17.85
C VAL A 238 -12.30 23.23 17.32
N LYS A 239 -13.38 23.71 17.98
CA LYS A 239 -14.74 23.48 17.50
C LYS A 239 -15.02 24.09 16.11
N VAL A 240 -14.41 25.22 15.79
CA VAL A 240 -14.53 25.85 14.47
C VAL A 240 -13.74 25.04 13.44
N GLY A 241 -12.53 24.61 13.79
CA GLY A 241 -11.73 23.71 12.98
C GLY A 241 -12.44 22.39 12.71
N GLN A 242 -13.05 21.80 13.74
CA GLN A 242 -13.81 20.54 13.59
C GLN A 242 -14.95 20.69 12.58
N ARG A 243 -15.73 21.76 12.68
CA ARG A 243 -16.80 22.06 11.72
C ARG A 243 -16.26 22.19 10.29
N ARG A 244 -15.15 22.89 10.11
CA ARG A 244 -14.53 23.06 8.77
C ARG A 244 -14.05 21.70 8.22
N ALA A 245 -13.49 20.84 9.05
CA ALA A 245 -13.09 19.49 8.65
C ALA A 245 -14.29 18.63 8.23
N GLU A 246 -15.41 18.73 8.95
CA GLU A 246 -16.66 18.06 8.61
C GLU A 246 -17.26 18.58 7.30
N GLU A 247 -17.17 19.90 7.03
CA GLU A 247 -17.58 20.50 5.76
C GLU A 247 -16.76 19.97 4.59
N ILE A 248 -15.43 19.86 4.74
CA ILE A 248 -14.54 19.28 3.70
C ILE A 248 -14.94 17.83 3.38
N LEU A 249 -15.22 17.02 4.40
CA LEU A 249 -15.72 15.66 4.19
C LEU A 249 -17.09 15.64 3.49
N ALA A 250 -18.00 16.52 3.90
CA ALA A 250 -19.31 16.62 3.26
C ALA A 250 -19.22 17.05 1.80
N GLU A 251 -18.32 17.98 1.47
CA GLU A 251 -18.03 18.40 0.09
C GLU A 251 -17.46 17.26 -0.77
N LEU A 252 -16.60 16.41 -0.20
CA LEU A 252 -16.09 15.19 -0.86
C LEU A 252 -17.23 14.22 -1.14
N MET A 253 -18.03 13.92 -0.12
CA MET A 253 -19.14 12.97 -0.21
C MET A 253 -20.25 13.43 -1.17
N ALA A 254 -20.51 14.73 -1.25
CA ALA A 254 -21.52 15.28 -2.18
C ALA A 254 -21.12 15.11 -3.67
N LYS A 255 -19.83 14.90 -3.96
CA LYS A 255 -19.30 14.69 -5.32
C LYS A 255 -19.02 13.22 -5.62
N ALA A 256 -19.18 12.34 -4.62
CA ALA A 256 -18.88 10.92 -4.74
C ALA A 256 -20.07 10.17 -5.35
N GLU A 257 -19.80 9.30 -6.32
CA GLU A 257 -20.74 8.31 -6.84
C GLU A 257 -20.52 7.00 -6.07
N ILE A 258 -21.33 6.79 -5.02
CA ILE A 258 -21.20 5.60 -4.17
C ILE A 258 -21.97 4.46 -4.81
N PRO A 259 -21.33 3.33 -5.16
CA PRO A 259 -22.01 2.16 -5.69
C PRO A 259 -23.02 1.57 -4.68
N ASP A 260 -24.11 0.99 -5.20
CA ASP A 260 -25.10 0.31 -4.38
C ASP A 260 -24.44 -0.81 -3.56
N GLY A 261 -24.81 -0.90 -2.29
CA GLY A 261 -24.31 -1.92 -1.37
C GLY A 261 -23.08 -1.50 -0.55
N VAL A 262 -22.27 -0.51 -0.97
CA VAL A 262 -21.11 -0.06 -0.21
C VAL A 262 -21.55 0.82 0.97
N LYS A 263 -21.23 0.40 2.18
CA LYS A 263 -21.49 1.18 3.39
C LYS A 263 -20.31 2.13 3.65
N VAL A 264 -20.57 3.44 3.51
CA VAL A 264 -19.55 4.48 3.75
C VAL A 264 -19.81 5.16 5.07
N SER A 265 -18.75 5.30 5.88
CA SER A 265 -18.74 6.12 7.09
C SER A 265 -17.64 7.18 7.00
N THR A 266 -17.89 8.37 7.54
CA THR A 266 -16.96 9.50 7.49
C THR A 266 -16.67 10.03 8.88
N ASN A 267 -15.41 10.30 9.20
CA ASN A 267 -15.02 10.89 10.46
C ASN A 267 -13.89 11.90 10.30
N ALA A 268 -14.02 13.04 10.96
CA ALA A 268 -12.96 14.04 11.12
C ALA A 268 -12.36 13.97 12.51
N PHE A 269 -11.04 13.78 12.59
CA PHE A 269 -10.32 13.65 13.86
C PHE A 269 -9.26 14.74 14.01
N HIS A 270 -9.30 15.46 15.12
CA HIS A 270 -8.25 16.43 15.47
C HIS A 270 -7.01 15.72 16.01
N ILE A 271 -6.25 15.11 15.10
CA ILE A 271 -5.03 14.37 15.38
C ILE A 271 -4.06 14.50 14.18
N PRO A 272 -2.73 14.44 14.36
CA PRO A 272 -1.80 14.35 13.25
C PRO A 272 -2.13 13.16 12.33
N ALA A 273 -2.19 13.41 11.01
CA ALA A 273 -2.68 12.42 10.03
C ALA A 273 -1.95 11.08 10.10
N SER A 274 -0.61 11.08 10.20
CA SER A 274 0.15 9.84 10.32
C SER A 274 -0.23 9.03 11.56
N LYS A 275 -0.44 9.68 12.71
CA LYS A 275 -0.83 8.99 13.95
C LYS A 275 -2.23 8.39 13.85
N GLY A 276 -3.20 9.16 13.32
CA GLY A 276 -4.58 8.69 13.17
C GLY A 276 -4.68 7.51 12.21
N LEU A 277 -4.05 7.62 11.04
CA LEU A 277 -4.11 6.58 10.01
C LEU A 277 -3.32 5.31 10.38
N ILE A 278 -2.16 5.44 11.06
CA ILE A 278 -1.43 4.28 11.59
C ILE A 278 -2.28 3.59 12.67
N ALA A 279 -2.96 4.33 13.55
CA ALA A 279 -3.87 3.72 14.51
C ALA A 279 -5.05 3.01 13.83
N ALA A 280 -5.58 3.57 12.74
CA ALA A 280 -6.66 2.96 11.96
C ALA A 280 -6.22 1.68 11.25
N SER A 281 -4.95 1.55 10.85
CA SER A 281 -4.43 0.35 10.20
C SER A 281 -4.54 -0.93 11.06
N ARG A 282 -4.77 -0.79 12.36
CA ARG A 282 -4.98 -1.94 13.28
C ARG A 282 -6.32 -2.64 13.08
N TYR A 283 -7.36 -1.89 12.70
CA TYR A 283 -8.69 -2.45 12.47
C TYR A 283 -9.06 -2.50 10.99
N ALA A 284 -8.28 -1.87 10.12
CA ALA A 284 -8.49 -1.91 8.68
C ALA A 284 -8.04 -3.25 8.08
N SER A 285 -8.73 -3.71 7.04
CA SER A 285 -8.21 -4.74 6.13
C SER A 285 -7.21 -4.14 5.17
N HIS A 286 -7.49 -2.92 4.69
CA HIS A 286 -6.70 -2.19 3.71
C HIS A 286 -6.73 -0.69 4.04
N LEU A 287 -5.58 -0.03 3.99
CA LEU A 287 -5.45 1.42 4.20
C LEU A 287 -4.98 2.08 2.90
N VAL A 288 -5.78 3.01 2.39
CA VAL A 288 -5.49 3.73 1.15
C VAL A 288 -5.16 5.19 1.45
N VAL A 289 -4.11 5.71 0.84
CA VAL A 289 -3.71 7.12 0.98
C VAL A 289 -3.19 7.68 -0.34
N GLY A 290 -3.31 8.98 -0.54
CA GLY A 290 -2.64 9.66 -1.63
C GLY A 290 -1.12 9.71 -1.43
N SER A 291 -0.36 9.71 -2.50
CA SER A 291 1.11 9.84 -2.44
C SER A 291 1.54 11.19 -1.85
N ARG A 292 0.70 12.21 -1.98
CA ARG A 292 0.91 13.59 -1.52
C ARG A 292 -0.35 14.18 -0.93
N GLY A 293 -0.21 15.28 -0.18
CA GLY A 293 -1.31 16.07 0.35
C GLY A 293 -1.23 17.53 -0.12
N LEU A 294 -2.03 18.40 0.48
CA LEU A 294 -2.16 19.82 0.15
C LEU A 294 -0.85 20.62 0.17
N SER A 295 0.16 20.19 0.92
CA SER A 295 1.43 20.90 1.10
C SER A 295 2.57 20.41 0.18
N GLY A 296 2.30 19.48 -0.74
CA GLY A 296 3.31 18.90 -1.62
C GLY A 296 3.79 19.89 -2.68
N LEU A 297 5.03 20.41 -2.52
CA LEU A 297 5.62 21.39 -3.44
C LEU A 297 6.35 20.74 -4.63
N ASP A 298 6.82 19.49 -4.51
CA ASP A 298 7.59 18.79 -5.54
C ASP A 298 6.88 17.52 -6.03
N ALA A 299 6.76 17.41 -7.37
CA ALA A 299 6.05 16.33 -8.03
C ALA A 299 6.69 14.94 -7.86
N HIS A 300 7.92 14.87 -7.37
CA HIS A 300 8.72 13.63 -7.34
C HIS A 300 8.95 13.04 -5.93
N PHE A 301 8.35 13.61 -4.88
CA PHE A 301 8.58 13.11 -3.52
C PHE A 301 7.31 12.57 -2.87
N LEU A 302 7.45 11.43 -2.20
CA LEU A 302 6.40 10.87 -1.35
C LEU A 302 6.17 11.79 -0.13
N GLY A 303 4.91 12.11 0.15
CA GLY A 303 4.52 12.92 1.30
C GLY A 303 4.97 12.29 2.64
N SER A 304 5.26 13.12 3.63
CA SER A 304 5.73 12.66 4.94
C SER A 304 4.73 11.73 5.63
N VAL A 305 3.44 11.95 5.47
CA VAL A 305 2.37 11.09 6.01
C VAL A 305 2.38 9.74 5.32
N SER A 306 2.34 9.71 3.98
CA SER A 306 2.32 8.48 3.19
C SER A 306 3.56 7.63 3.42
N ARG A 307 4.74 8.26 3.53
CA ARG A 307 6.00 7.59 3.90
C ARG A 307 5.92 6.93 5.29
N GLN A 308 5.36 7.61 6.29
CA GLN A 308 5.18 7.02 7.62
C GLN A 308 4.19 5.86 7.59
N ILE A 309 3.10 5.98 6.83
CA ILE A 309 2.10 4.92 6.70
C ILE A 309 2.70 3.67 6.05
N VAL A 310 3.41 3.80 4.92
CA VAL A 310 4.11 2.68 4.27
C VAL A 310 5.06 1.96 5.25
N ASN A 311 5.72 2.71 6.13
CA ASN A 311 6.68 2.14 7.07
C ASN A 311 6.04 1.52 8.33
N PHE A 312 4.91 2.04 8.80
CA PHE A 312 4.42 1.73 10.14
C PHE A 312 2.99 1.18 10.20
N ALA A 313 2.22 1.18 9.10
CA ALA A 313 0.88 0.60 9.11
C ALA A 313 0.91 -0.91 9.42
N GLU A 314 -0.14 -1.39 10.06
CA GLU A 314 -0.28 -2.79 10.50
C GLU A 314 -1.16 -3.64 9.56
N CYS A 315 -1.65 -3.08 8.46
CA CYS A 315 -2.38 -3.75 7.39
C CYS A 315 -1.75 -3.50 6.02
N THR A 316 -2.32 -4.07 4.96
CA THR A 316 -1.99 -3.74 3.58
C THR A 316 -2.23 -2.25 3.32
N VAL A 317 -1.32 -1.61 2.59
CA VAL A 317 -1.37 -0.17 2.28
C VAL A 317 -1.28 0.05 0.79
N THR A 318 -2.18 0.87 0.24
CA THR A 318 -2.02 1.40 -1.13
C THR A 318 -1.74 2.90 -1.10
N VAL A 319 -0.73 3.29 -1.84
CA VAL A 319 -0.40 4.69 -2.13
C VAL A 319 -0.83 5.00 -3.55
N VAL A 320 -1.73 5.98 -3.71
CA VAL A 320 -2.30 6.40 -5.00
C VAL A 320 -1.66 7.71 -5.44
N HIS A 321 -1.31 7.82 -6.72
CA HIS A 321 -0.63 8.97 -7.32
C HIS A 321 -1.57 9.92 -8.08
#